data_a46d1af6f8af242684d32d341eac9ab4
#
_entry.id   a46d1af6f8af242684d32d341eac9ab4
#
_cell.length_a   1.000
_cell.length_b   1.000
_cell.length_c   1.000
_cell.angle_alpha   90.00
_cell.angle_beta   90.00
_cell.angle_gamma   90.00
#
_symmetry.space_group_name_H-M   'P 1'
#
loop_
_entity.id
_entity.type
_entity.pdbx_description
1 polymer ?
#
loop_
_entity_poly.entity_id
_entity_poly.type
_entity_poly.pdbx_seq_one_letter_code
_entity_poly.pdbx_strand_id
1 'polypeptide(L)'
;MATAAASAREQLREDERPGEPLHASFYARPVLEVARELVGCVVEHDGASGVIVETEAYHESEPACHAFVGLTERTRPLFGDPGRAYVYRSYGIHAMLNAVCDEQGVGAAVLIRALEPLTGVERMRARRGMADAAESELCSGPGKLAQALAIELDRNECDLREGPVVIRARPRAWSEPQILVSERVGITKASELPWRFSAAGNAHVSSPRPRALPS
;
A
#
# COMPACT_ATOMS: atom_id res chain seq x y z
N MET A 1 -24.16 0.21 -11.97
CA MET A 1 -22.72 0.06 -11.63
C MET A 1 -22.46 -0.50 -10.21
N ALA A 2 -23.35 -0.30 -9.26
CA ALA A 2 -23.21 -0.89 -7.89
C ALA A 2 -23.35 -2.43 -7.83
N THR A 3 -24.03 -3.03 -8.79
CA THR A 3 -24.37 -4.47 -8.81
C THR A 3 -23.17 -5.39 -9.08
N ALA A 4 -22.18 -4.96 -9.89
CA ALA A 4 -21.03 -5.82 -10.23
C ALA A 4 -20.01 -5.91 -9.07
N ALA A 5 -19.84 -4.83 -8.30
CA ALA A 5 -18.94 -4.83 -7.14
C ALA A 5 -19.51 -5.65 -5.97
N ALA A 6 -20.83 -5.63 -5.80
CA ALA A 6 -21.53 -6.47 -4.83
C ALA A 6 -21.39 -7.96 -5.19
N SER A 7 -21.50 -8.31 -6.49
CA SER A 7 -21.37 -9.68 -6.98
C SER A 7 -19.97 -10.29 -6.74
N ALA A 8 -18.90 -9.49 -6.88
CA ALA A 8 -17.53 -9.99 -6.66
C ALA A 8 -17.23 -10.25 -5.16
N ARG A 9 -17.80 -9.43 -4.25
CA ARG A 9 -17.72 -9.67 -2.80
C ARG A 9 -18.52 -10.90 -2.36
N GLU A 10 -19.60 -11.21 -3.05
CA GLU A 10 -20.45 -12.40 -2.78
C GLU A 10 -19.72 -13.72 -3.07
N GLN A 11 -18.68 -13.72 -3.92
CA GLN A 11 -17.92 -14.91 -4.29
C GLN A 11 -16.83 -15.28 -3.28
N LEU A 12 -16.42 -14.36 -2.36
CA LEU A 12 -15.46 -14.67 -1.30
C LEU A 12 -16.14 -15.46 -0.18
N ARG A 13 -15.45 -16.49 0.33
CA ARG A 13 -15.84 -17.15 1.57
C ARG A 13 -15.82 -16.12 2.71
N GLU A 14 -16.60 -16.36 3.76
CA GLU A 14 -16.72 -15.41 4.88
C GLU A 14 -15.36 -15.09 5.53
N ASP A 15 -14.49 -16.10 5.65
CA ASP A 15 -13.15 -15.99 6.21
C ASP A 15 -12.14 -15.29 5.29
N GLU A 16 -12.43 -15.22 3.98
CA GLU A 16 -11.62 -14.51 2.98
C GLU A 16 -12.01 -13.02 2.85
N ARG A 17 -13.15 -12.63 3.43
CA ARG A 17 -13.60 -11.24 3.34
C ARG A 17 -12.69 -10.32 4.17
N PRO A 18 -12.35 -9.13 3.64
CA PRO A 18 -11.65 -8.11 4.41
C PRO A 18 -12.40 -7.79 5.71
N GLY A 19 -11.65 -7.52 6.77
CA GLY A 19 -12.22 -7.03 8.03
C GLY A 19 -12.75 -5.61 7.92
N GLU A 20 -13.04 -5.00 9.08
CA GLU A 20 -13.46 -3.61 9.17
C GLU A 20 -12.37 -2.64 8.69
N PRO A 21 -12.72 -1.41 8.27
CA PRO A 21 -11.73 -0.37 8.00
C PRO A 21 -10.80 -0.16 9.20
N LEU A 22 -9.52 0.09 8.94
CA LEU A 22 -8.57 0.34 10.01
C LEU A 22 -8.92 1.64 10.75
N HIS A 23 -8.89 1.59 12.08
CA HIS A 23 -9.18 2.76 12.91
C HIS A 23 -8.04 3.80 12.86
N ALA A 24 -8.34 5.08 13.15
CA ALA A 24 -7.36 6.15 13.18
C ALA A 24 -6.14 5.83 14.07
N SER A 25 -6.36 5.20 15.22
CA SER A 25 -5.30 4.79 16.15
C SER A 25 -4.32 3.75 15.57
N PHE A 26 -4.70 3.03 14.52
CA PHE A 26 -3.78 2.14 13.82
C PHE A 26 -2.68 2.94 13.13
N TYR A 27 -3.03 4.04 12.50
CA TYR A 27 -2.10 4.89 11.76
C TYR A 27 -1.30 5.84 12.68
N ALA A 28 -1.88 6.27 13.81
CA ALA A 28 -1.24 7.16 14.80
C ALA A 28 -0.21 6.40 15.65
N ARG A 29 0.72 5.70 15.00
CA ARG A 29 1.79 4.92 15.61
C ARG A 29 3.08 5.07 14.80
N PRO A 30 4.25 4.72 15.38
CA PRO A 30 5.54 4.79 14.68
C PRO A 30 5.49 4.11 13.31
N VAL A 31 6.04 4.78 12.30
CA VAL A 31 5.97 4.37 10.89
C VAL A 31 6.44 2.94 10.62
N LEU A 32 7.45 2.46 11.35
CA LEU A 32 7.98 1.10 11.16
C LEU A 32 7.00 0.03 11.65
N GLU A 33 6.26 0.31 12.72
CA GLU A 33 5.21 -0.57 13.22
C GLU A 33 4.04 -0.63 12.23
N VAL A 34 3.57 0.54 11.78
CA VAL A 34 2.48 0.64 10.79
C VAL A 34 2.87 -0.06 9.49
N ALA A 35 4.10 0.16 8.98
CA ALA A 35 4.56 -0.47 7.75
C ALA A 35 4.56 -2.00 7.85
N ARG A 36 5.03 -2.54 8.96
CA ARG A 36 5.05 -3.99 9.20
C ARG A 36 3.64 -4.57 9.32
N GLU A 37 2.76 -3.90 10.06
CA GLU A 37 1.43 -4.42 10.34
C GLU A 37 0.43 -4.19 9.21
N LEU A 38 0.69 -3.29 8.27
CA LEU A 38 -0.09 -3.15 7.04
C LEU A 38 0.05 -4.37 6.12
N VAL A 39 1.12 -5.17 6.21
CA VAL A 39 1.22 -6.42 5.46
C VAL A 39 0.12 -7.39 5.91
N GLY A 40 -0.70 -7.84 4.97
CA GLY A 40 -1.90 -8.64 5.18
C GLY A 40 -3.20 -7.84 5.22
N CYS A 41 -3.17 -6.53 5.45
CA CYS A 41 -4.34 -5.66 5.32
C CYS A 41 -4.77 -5.54 3.84
N VAL A 42 -5.99 -5.10 3.59
CA VAL A 42 -6.57 -5.07 2.24
C VAL A 42 -6.81 -3.63 1.79
N VAL A 43 -6.27 -3.28 0.63
CA VAL A 43 -6.60 -2.02 -0.07
C VAL A 43 -7.79 -2.27 -1.00
N GLU A 44 -8.77 -1.40 -0.93
CA GLU A 44 -9.98 -1.45 -1.75
C GLU A 44 -10.23 -0.11 -2.44
N HIS A 45 -10.45 -0.12 -3.75
CA HIS A 45 -10.85 1.06 -4.54
C HIS A 45 -11.58 0.64 -5.81
N ASP A 46 -12.65 1.35 -6.13
CA ASP A 46 -13.41 1.28 -7.40
C ASP A 46 -13.66 -0.16 -7.90
N GLY A 47 -14.17 -1.02 -7.00
CA GLY A 47 -14.57 -2.39 -7.31
C GLY A 47 -13.43 -3.37 -7.57
N ALA A 48 -12.23 -3.05 -7.11
CA ALA A 48 -11.08 -3.95 -7.08
C ALA A 48 -10.41 -3.88 -5.69
N SER A 49 -9.84 -4.97 -5.22
CA SER A 49 -9.14 -5.04 -3.95
C SER A 49 -7.97 -6.02 -4.00
N GLY A 50 -6.99 -5.81 -3.11
CA GLY A 50 -5.86 -6.72 -2.97
C GLY A 50 -5.26 -6.68 -1.57
N VAL A 51 -4.68 -7.80 -1.16
CA VAL A 51 -3.97 -7.94 0.11
C VAL A 51 -2.59 -7.31 -0.02
N ILE A 52 -2.21 -6.44 0.91
CA ILE A 52 -0.88 -5.83 0.96
C ILE A 52 0.15 -6.91 1.27
N VAL A 53 1.10 -7.12 0.39
CA VAL A 53 2.18 -8.10 0.55
C VAL A 53 3.55 -7.45 0.66
N GLU A 54 3.62 -6.12 0.46
CA GLU A 54 4.86 -5.37 0.53
C GLU A 54 4.61 -3.90 0.84
N THR A 55 5.42 -3.36 1.76
CA THR A 55 5.41 -1.95 2.18
C THR A 55 6.83 -1.40 2.32
N GLU A 56 6.97 -0.06 2.29
CA GLU A 56 8.19 0.64 2.70
C GLU A 56 7.85 1.81 3.62
N ALA A 57 8.62 1.96 4.70
CA ALA A 57 8.47 3.08 5.62
C ALA A 57 9.34 4.27 5.17
N TYR A 58 8.82 5.49 5.39
CA TYR A 58 9.49 6.76 5.14
C TYR A 58 9.19 7.72 6.29
N HIS A 59 10.25 8.35 6.84
CA HIS A 59 10.15 9.27 7.98
C HIS A 59 11.00 10.50 7.74
N GLU A 60 10.58 11.65 8.24
CA GLU A 60 11.25 12.95 8.05
C GLU A 60 12.71 13.00 8.54
N SER A 61 13.11 12.07 9.41
CA SER A 61 14.48 11.99 9.91
C SER A 61 15.48 11.41 8.90
N GLU A 62 15.02 10.86 7.75
CA GLU A 62 15.91 10.22 6.80
C GLU A 62 15.77 10.81 5.38
N PRO A 63 16.92 10.94 4.65
CA PRO A 63 16.98 11.78 3.45
C PRO A 63 16.27 11.19 2.20
N ALA A 64 15.77 9.96 2.21
CA ALA A 64 14.95 9.43 1.12
C ALA A 64 13.47 9.83 1.27
N CYS A 65 13.04 10.26 2.45
CA CYS A 65 11.68 10.74 2.69
C CYS A 65 11.48 12.12 2.04
N HIS A 66 10.33 12.34 1.41
CA HIS A 66 9.95 13.66 0.91
C HIS A 66 9.86 14.71 2.03
N ALA A 67 9.44 14.29 3.24
CA ALA A 67 9.30 15.17 4.40
C ALA A 67 10.66 15.62 5.00
N PHE A 68 11.79 15.02 4.61
CA PHE A 68 13.13 15.38 5.10
C PHE A 68 13.48 16.84 4.86
N VAL A 69 12.95 17.46 3.81
CA VAL A 69 13.13 18.89 3.53
C VAL A 69 12.26 19.80 4.38
N GLY A 70 11.48 19.21 5.30
CA GLY A 70 10.52 19.92 6.13
C GLY A 70 9.19 20.20 5.44
N LEU A 71 8.38 21.04 6.07
CA LEU A 71 7.04 21.41 5.62
C LEU A 71 7.09 22.32 4.40
N THR A 72 6.53 21.88 3.29
CA THR A 72 6.31 22.62 2.04
C THR A 72 4.89 22.36 1.55
N GLU A 73 4.39 23.06 0.54
CA GLU A 73 3.10 22.77 -0.06
C GLU A 73 3.00 21.32 -0.55
N ARG A 74 4.08 20.78 -1.16
CA ARG A 74 4.15 19.41 -1.65
C ARG A 74 4.15 18.38 -0.52
N THR A 75 4.85 18.66 0.58
CA THR A 75 5.04 17.72 1.69
C THR A 75 3.99 17.88 2.79
N ARG A 76 3.19 18.95 2.75
CA ARG A 76 2.13 19.24 3.72
C ARG A 76 1.25 18.03 4.07
N PRO A 77 0.80 17.20 3.10
CA PRO A 77 -0.02 16.04 3.43
C PRO A 77 0.66 15.03 4.35
N LEU A 78 2.00 14.91 4.29
CA LEU A 78 2.78 13.99 5.13
C LEU A 78 2.79 14.39 6.62
N PHE A 79 2.56 15.68 6.92
CA PHE A 79 2.47 16.23 8.27
C PHE A 79 1.03 16.35 8.78
N GLY A 80 0.07 15.85 7.99
CA GLY A 80 -1.36 15.90 8.29
C GLY A 80 -1.82 14.79 9.24
N ASP A 81 -3.15 14.58 9.26
CA ASP A 81 -3.76 13.56 10.10
C ASP A 81 -3.33 12.14 9.66
N PRO A 82 -2.98 11.25 10.60
CA PRO A 82 -2.73 9.86 10.29
C PRO A 82 -3.99 9.17 9.73
N GLY A 83 -3.78 8.26 8.76
CA GLY A 83 -4.87 7.60 8.04
C GLY A 83 -5.37 8.37 6.81
N ARG A 84 -4.69 9.44 6.41
CA ARG A 84 -4.87 10.09 5.11
C ARG A 84 -3.98 9.46 4.05
N ALA A 85 -4.43 9.46 2.80
CA ALA A 85 -3.60 9.06 1.68
C ALA A 85 -2.62 10.17 1.31
N TYR A 86 -1.36 9.82 1.04
CA TYR A 86 -0.44 10.68 0.33
C TYR A 86 -0.19 10.06 -1.05
N VAL A 87 -0.76 10.68 -2.08
CA VAL A 87 -0.61 10.20 -3.46
C VAL A 87 0.18 11.22 -4.27
N TYR A 88 1.31 10.77 -4.79
CA TYR A 88 2.18 11.62 -5.63
C TYR A 88 2.55 10.91 -6.94
N ARG A 89 3.03 11.67 -7.91
CA ARG A 89 3.49 11.14 -9.19
C ARG A 89 5.00 10.89 -9.16
N SER A 90 5.41 9.64 -9.34
CA SER A 90 6.80 9.26 -9.47
C SER A 90 7.21 9.26 -10.95
N TYR A 91 8.40 9.83 -11.25
CA TYR A 91 8.94 9.99 -12.61
C TYR A 91 7.94 10.60 -13.63
N GLY A 92 6.99 11.38 -13.16
CA GLY A 92 5.96 12.00 -14.02
C GLY A 92 4.90 11.05 -14.58
N ILE A 93 4.96 9.75 -14.29
CA ILE A 93 4.14 8.73 -14.94
C ILE A 93 3.21 8.02 -13.96
N HIS A 94 3.73 7.50 -12.86
CA HIS A 94 3.00 6.58 -11.98
C HIS A 94 2.54 7.25 -10.69
N ALA A 95 1.26 7.10 -10.34
CA ALA A 95 0.78 7.42 -9.01
C ALA A 95 1.36 6.42 -7.99
N MET A 96 1.67 6.92 -6.79
CA MET A 96 2.21 6.16 -5.68
C MET A 96 1.32 6.37 -4.46
N LEU A 97 0.70 5.30 -3.96
CA LEU A 97 -0.17 5.32 -2.79
C LEU A 97 0.64 5.15 -1.51
N ASN A 98 0.51 6.11 -0.60
CA ASN A 98 1.06 6.02 0.74
C ASN A 98 -0.03 6.27 1.79
N ALA A 99 0.10 5.65 2.95
CA ALA A 99 -0.68 5.93 4.14
C ALA A 99 0.12 6.82 5.09
N VAL A 100 -0.37 8.02 5.37
CA VAL A 100 0.20 8.93 6.38
C VAL A 100 0.03 8.29 7.76
N CYS A 101 1.08 8.32 8.56
CA CYS A 101 1.11 7.71 9.89
C CYS A 101 1.97 8.54 10.85
N ASP A 102 2.18 8.00 12.08
CA ASP A 102 2.79 8.71 13.19
C ASP A 102 1.86 9.77 13.80
N GLU A 103 2.35 10.61 14.70
CA GLU A 103 1.57 11.70 15.27
C GLU A 103 1.39 12.83 14.25
N GLN A 104 0.28 13.55 14.33
CA GLN A 104 0.07 14.76 13.52
C GLN A 104 1.22 15.75 13.72
N GLY A 105 1.76 16.24 12.63
CA GLY A 105 2.91 17.14 12.64
C GLY A 105 4.26 16.43 12.48
N VAL A 106 4.29 15.10 12.47
CA VAL A 106 5.46 14.28 12.12
C VAL A 106 5.34 13.84 10.67
N GLY A 107 6.35 14.14 9.86
CA GLY A 107 6.37 13.83 8.44
C GLY A 107 6.69 12.36 8.16
N ALA A 108 5.67 11.49 8.20
CA ALA A 108 5.85 10.05 8.03
C ALA A 108 4.76 9.41 7.18
N ALA A 109 5.13 8.41 6.37
CA ALA A 109 4.18 7.62 5.58
C ALA A 109 4.71 6.24 5.22
N VAL A 110 3.79 5.33 4.97
CA VAL A 110 4.06 3.98 4.46
C VAL A 110 3.65 3.90 3.00
N LEU A 111 4.61 3.65 2.11
CA LEU A 111 4.35 3.33 0.70
C LEU A 111 3.81 1.91 0.58
N ILE A 112 2.65 1.76 -0.06
CA ILE A 112 2.12 0.46 -0.46
C ILE A 112 2.81 0.05 -1.75
N ARG A 113 3.59 -1.06 -1.71
CA ARG A 113 4.44 -1.45 -2.83
C ARG A 113 3.86 -2.54 -3.71
N ALA A 114 3.22 -3.53 -3.12
CA ALA A 114 2.64 -4.62 -3.87
C ALA A 114 1.41 -5.20 -3.18
N LEU A 115 0.48 -5.69 -4.00
CA LEU A 115 -0.73 -6.36 -3.56
C LEU A 115 -0.84 -7.74 -4.21
N GLU A 116 -1.36 -8.69 -3.47
CA GLU A 116 -1.96 -9.92 -4.01
C GLU A 116 -3.42 -9.61 -4.35
N PRO A 117 -3.84 -9.69 -5.64
CA PRO A 117 -5.21 -9.43 -6.05
C PRO A 117 -6.21 -10.30 -5.27
N LEU A 118 -7.29 -9.69 -4.77
CA LEU A 118 -8.34 -10.38 -4.01
C LEU A 118 -9.68 -10.37 -4.75
N THR A 119 -10.11 -9.21 -5.25
CA THR A 119 -11.33 -9.07 -6.05
C THR A 119 -11.12 -8.14 -7.23
N GLY A 120 -11.96 -8.25 -8.26
CA GLY A 120 -11.91 -7.36 -9.42
C GLY A 120 -10.72 -7.59 -10.34
N VAL A 121 -10.18 -8.81 -10.41
CA VAL A 121 -8.99 -9.18 -11.21
C VAL A 121 -9.15 -8.81 -12.68
N GLU A 122 -10.29 -9.09 -13.29
CA GLU A 122 -10.55 -8.72 -14.69
C GLU A 122 -10.56 -7.20 -14.90
N ARG A 123 -11.03 -6.45 -13.90
CA ARG A 123 -10.98 -4.98 -13.92
C ARG A 123 -9.54 -4.47 -13.83
N MET A 124 -8.72 -5.12 -13.00
CA MET A 124 -7.29 -4.82 -12.92
C MET A 124 -6.58 -5.11 -14.26
N ARG A 125 -6.87 -6.25 -14.90
CA ARG A 125 -6.36 -6.60 -16.24
C ARG A 125 -6.71 -5.54 -17.28
N ALA A 126 -7.98 -5.15 -17.32
CA ALA A 126 -8.47 -4.13 -18.25
C ALA A 126 -7.76 -2.78 -18.05
N ARG A 127 -7.63 -2.30 -16.80
CA ARG A 127 -6.94 -1.04 -16.46
C ARG A 127 -5.46 -1.07 -16.78
N ARG A 128 -4.85 -2.23 -16.66
CA ARG A 128 -3.44 -2.44 -16.99
C ARG A 128 -3.20 -2.69 -18.49
N GLY A 129 -4.25 -2.91 -19.29
CA GLY A 129 -4.13 -3.31 -20.69
C GLY A 129 -3.47 -4.69 -20.88
N MET A 130 -3.65 -5.60 -19.93
CA MET A 130 -2.94 -6.89 -19.83
C MET A 130 -3.94 -8.05 -19.65
N ALA A 131 -4.72 -8.36 -20.72
CA ALA A 131 -5.82 -9.33 -20.66
C ALA A 131 -5.39 -10.74 -20.20
N ASP A 132 -4.22 -11.20 -20.64
CA ASP A 132 -3.72 -12.55 -20.37
C ASP A 132 -2.62 -12.61 -19.30
N ALA A 133 -2.40 -11.49 -18.55
CA ALA A 133 -1.36 -11.46 -17.54
C ALA A 133 -1.67 -12.39 -16.36
N ALA A 134 -0.63 -13.00 -15.83
CA ALA A 134 -0.71 -13.68 -14.54
C ALA A 134 -1.08 -12.68 -13.42
N GLU A 135 -1.85 -13.11 -12.44
CA GLU A 135 -2.27 -12.23 -11.33
C GLU A 135 -1.09 -11.61 -10.60
N SER A 136 0.02 -12.35 -10.48
CA SER A 136 1.27 -11.87 -9.86
C SER A 136 1.92 -10.70 -10.60
N GLU A 137 1.53 -10.39 -11.84
CA GLU A 137 2.05 -9.27 -12.60
C GLU A 137 1.22 -8.00 -12.46
N LEU A 138 -0.04 -8.13 -12.00
CA LEU A 138 -1.01 -7.04 -11.99
C LEU A 138 -0.65 -5.95 -10.97
N CYS A 139 -0.21 -6.34 -9.76
CA CYS A 139 0.00 -5.43 -8.63
C CYS A 139 1.39 -5.56 -7.99
N SER A 140 2.38 -6.19 -8.66
CA SER A 140 3.74 -6.39 -8.14
C SER A 140 4.64 -5.17 -8.35
N GLY A 141 4.27 -4.05 -7.78
CA GLY A 141 4.98 -2.78 -7.80
C GLY A 141 4.05 -1.60 -7.56
N PRO A 142 4.55 -0.48 -6.97
CA PRO A 142 3.70 0.59 -6.50
C PRO A 142 2.94 1.30 -7.62
N GLY A 143 3.57 1.56 -8.77
CA GLY A 143 2.88 2.11 -9.93
C GLY A 143 1.90 1.12 -10.59
N LYS A 144 2.24 -0.19 -10.54
CA LYS A 144 1.37 -1.23 -11.07
C LYS A 144 0.07 -1.34 -10.27
N LEU A 145 0.16 -1.39 -8.94
CA LEU A 145 -1.02 -1.46 -8.09
C LEU A 145 -1.90 -0.20 -8.18
N ALA A 146 -1.29 0.99 -8.26
CA ALA A 146 -2.05 2.23 -8.43
C ALA A 146 -2.85 2.21 -9.74
N GLN A 147 -2.25 1.79 -10.86
CA GLN A 147 -2.94 1.63 -12.12
C GLN A 147 -4.04 0.55 -12.05
N ALA A 148 -3.75 -0.61 -11.47
CA ALA A 148 -4.69 -1.72 -11.34
C ALA A 148 -5.93 -1.35 -10.53
N LEU A 149 -5.74 -0.56 -9.46
CA LEU A 149 -6.82 -0.06 -8.62
C LEU A 149 -7.41 1.27 -9.09
N ALA A 150 -6.92 1.88 -10.19
CA ALA A 150 -7.30 3.22 -10.67
C ALA A 150 -7.13 4.30 -9.58
N ILE A 151 -6.04 4.24 -8.83
CA ILE A 151 -5.68 5.26 -7.85
C ILE A 151 -4.86 6.33 -8.56
N GLU A 152 -5.41 7.56 -8.62
CA GLU A 152 -4.79 8.71 -9.25
C GLU A 152 -4.55 9.85 -8.25
N LEU A 153 -3.99 10.98 -8.71
CA LEU A 153 -3.61 12.10 -7.86
C LEU A 153 -4.79 12.77 -7.14
N ASP A 154 -5.99 12.65 -7.68
CA ASP A 154 -7.22 13.16 -7.09
C ASP A 154 -7.61 12.42 -5.79
N ARG A 155 -6.93 11.29 -5.50
CA ARG A 155 -7.05 10.55 -4.23
C ARG A 155 -6.08 11.04 -3.16
N ASN A 156 -5.21 12.02 -3.49
CA ASN A 156 -4.34 12.63 -2.47
C ASN A 156 -5.18 13.26 -1.35
N GLU A 157 -4.77 13.06 -0.11
CA GLU A 157 -5.43 13.51 1.13
C GLU A 157 -6.82 12.86 1.40
N CYS A 158 -7.27 11.87 0.61
CA CYS A 158 -8.50 11.15 0.96
C CYS A 158 -8.32 10.34 2.26
N ASP A 159 -9.42 10.16 2.97
CA ASP A 159 -9.45 9.34 4.18
C ASP A 159 -9.39 7.85 3.82
N LEU A 160 -8.40 7.12 4.35
CA LEU A 160 -8.21 5.68 4.10
C LEU A 160 -9.13 4.79 4.96
N ARG A 161 -9.97 5.40 5.80
CA ARG A 161 -10.92 4.70 6.68
C ARG A 161 -12.32 4.65 6.07
N GLU A 162 -12.76 5.71 5.44
CA GLU A 162 -14.14 5.89 4.94
C GLU A 162 -14.21 6.62 3.58
N GLY A 163 -13.05 6.91 2.99
CA GLY A 163 -12.96 7.59 1.69
C GLY A 163 -13.14 6.64 0.51
N PRO A 164 -12.84 7.12 -0.71
CA PRO A 164 -12.93 6.29 -1.91
C PRO A 164 -11.89 5.16 -1.93
N VAL A 165 -10.71 5.37 -1.36
CA VAL A 165 -9.69 4.33 -1.12
C VAL A 165 -9.79 3.94 0.34
N VAL A 166 -10.01 2.67 0.63
CA VAL A 166 -10.13 2.17 2.01
C VAL A 166 -9.07 1.11 2.27
N ILE A 167 -8.44 1.17 3.45
CA ILE A 167 -7.61 0.08 3.94
C ILE A 167 -8.35 -0.63 5.08
N ARG A 168 -8.53 -1.95 4.93
CA ARG A 168 -9.26 -2.81 5.86
C ARG A 168 -8.34 -3.76 6.58
N ALA A 169 -8.76 -4.21 7.74
CA ALA A 169 -8.09 -5.26 8.49
C ALA A 169 -7.98 -6.55 7.67
N ARG A 170 -7.01 -7.37 8.04
CA ARG A 170 -6.70 -8.66 7.41
C ARG A 170 -7.93 -9.57 7.34
N PRO A 171 -8.14 -10.33 6.25
CA PRO A 171 -9.09 -11.42 6.23
C PRO A 171 -8.77 -12.46 7.31
N ARG A 172 -9.78 -13.12 7.87
CA ARG A 172 -9.55 -14.17 8.89
C ARG A 172 -8.77 -15.36 8.34
N ALA A 173 -8.96 -15.67 7.05
CA ALA A 173 -8.21 -16.74 6.36
C ALA A 173 -6.74 -16.38 6.11
N TRP A 174 -6.33 -15.12 6.28
CA TRP A 174 -4.95 -14.72 6.10
C TRP A 174 -4.08 -15.32 7.20
N SER A 175 -3.29 -16.32 6.83
CA SER A 175 -2.25 -16.84 7.71
C SER A 175 -1.11 -15.84 7.76
N GLU A 176 -0.72 -15.39 8.95
CA GLU A 176 0.35 -14.42 9.12
C GLU A 176 1.67 -14.98 8.57
N PRO A 177 2.20 -14.47 7.43
CA PRO A 177 3.45 -14.96 6.88
C PRO A 177 4.61 -14.44 7.74
N GLN A 178 5.74 -15.12 7.65
CA GLN A 178 6.99 -14.53 8.10
C GLN A 178 7.20 -13.21 7.34
N ILE A 179 7.43 -12.12 8.05
CA ILE A 179 7.76 -10.83 7.44
C ILE A 179 9.26 -10.76 7.23
N LEU A 180 9.67 -10.67 5.97
CA LEU A 180 11.05 -10.35 5.60
C LEU A 180 11.26 -8.85 5.71
N VAL A 181 12.35 -8.48 6.37
CA VAL A 181 12.83 -7.10 6.49
C VAL A 181 14.05 -6.94 5.58
N SER A 182 14.06 -5.94 4.74
CA SER A 182 15.11 -5.71 3.75
C SER A 182 15.29 -4.22 3.44
N GLU A 183 16.30 -3.90 2.65
CA GLU A 183 16.51 -2.56 2.10
C GLU A 183 15.37 -2.15 1.17
N ARG A 184 15.09 -0.84 1.12
CA ARG A 184 14.11 -0.22 0.22
C ARG A 184 14.59 -0.23 -1.23
N VAL A 185 13.66 -0.13 -2.18
CA VAL A 185 13.92 -0.23 -3.62
C VAL A 185 13.71 1.10 -4.32
N GLY A 186 14.61 1.43 -5.27
CA GLY A 186 14.46 2.60 -6.14
C GLY A 186 14.82 3.92 -5.48
N ILE A 187 15.54 3.89 -4.38
CA ILE A 187 16.10 5.05 -3.69
C ILE A 187 17.63 5.03 -3.71
N THR A 188 18.25 6.20 -3.60
CA THR A 188 19.73 6.36 -3.60
C THR A 188 20.26 6.92 -2.28
N LYS A 189 19.38 7.42 -1.41
CA LYS A 189 19.72 7.96 -0.09
C LYS A 189 19.17 7.03 0.97
N ALA A 190 19.88 6.87 2.09
CA ALA A 190 19.47 5.99 3.19
C ALA A 190 19.02 4.59 2.69
N SER A 191 19.63 4.09 1.63
CA SER A 191 19.27 2.81 1.00
C SER A 191 19.61 1.62 1.91
N GLU A 192 20.56 1.78 2.82
CA GLU A 192 21.00 0.79 3.81
C GLU A 192 19.97 0.53 4.93
N LEU A 193 18.98 1.43 5.09
CA LEU A 193 17.97 1.26 6.13
C LEU A 193 17.03 0.09 5.79
N PRO A 194 16.84 -0.86 6.72
CA PRO A 194 16.01 -2.05 6.50
C PRO A 194 14.51 -1.74 6.69
N TRP A 195 13.99 -0.79 5.94
CA TRP A 195 12.64 -0.25 6.10
C TRP A 195 11.66 -0.73 5.03
N ARG A 196 11.93 -1.88 4.44
CA ARG A 196 11.02 -2.60 3.55
C ARG A 196 10.56 -3.88 4.20
N PHE A 197 9.24 -4.09 4.23
CA PHE A 197 8.58 -5.24 4.83
C PHE A 197 7.81 -6.01 3.76
N SER A 198 7.99 -7.33 3.68
CA SER A 198 7.32 -8.16 2.67
C SER A 198 6.94 -9.53 3.20
N ALA A 199 5.86 -10.08 2.68
CA ALA A 199 5.40 -11.43 2.98
C ALA A 199 6.37 -12.46 2.35
N ALA A 200 7.01 -13.26 3.18
CA ALA A 200 7.99 -14.26 2.74
C ALA A 200 7.37 -15.26 1.76
N GLY A 201 8.05 -15.48 0.63
CA GLY A 201 7.63 -16.47 -0.37
C GLY A 201 6.41 -16.08 -1.21
N ASN A 202 5.77 -14.92 -0.97
CA ASN A 202 4.61 -14.51 -1.73
C ASN A 202 4.99 -14.14 -3.18
N ALA A 203 4.25 -14.68 -4.15
CA ALA A 203 4.53 -14.54 -5.57
C ALA A 203 4.30 -13.11 -6.10
N HIS A 204 3.51 -12.29 -5.39
CA HIS A 204 3.12 -10.94 -5.78
C HIS A 204 4.09 -9.84 -5.30
N VAL A 205 5.10 -10.18 -4.46
CA VAL A 205 6.13 -9.22 -4.01
C VAL A 205 6.90 -8.67 -5.20
N SER A 206 7.19 -7.37 -5.19
CA SER A 206 7.83 -6.65 -6.30
C SER A 206 9.30 -7.03 -6.51
N SER A 207 9.82 -6.76 -7.72
CA SER A 207 11.25 -6.93 -8.04
C SER A 207 12.06 -5.68 -7.65
N PRO A 208 13.32 -5.83 -7.23
CA PRO A 208 14.01 -7.10 -6.94
C PRO A 208 13.40 -7.78 -5.71
N ARG A 209 13.34 -9.11 -5.74
CA ARG A 209 12.83 -9.86 -4.58
C ARG A 209 13.68 -9.62 -3.35
N PRO A 210 13.06 -9.44 -2.16
CA PRO A 210 13.82 -9.20 -0.94
C PRO A 210 14.66 -10.42 -0.60
N ARG A 211 15.89 -10.16 -0.14
CA ARG A 211 16.73 -11.16 0.49
C ARG A 211 16.71 -10.90 1.98
N ALA A 212 16.61 -11.95 2.79
CA ALA A 212 16.74 -11.80 4.24
C ALA A 212 18.11 -11.15 4.52
N LEU A 213 18.11 -10.15 5.42
CA LEU A 213 19.37 -9.59 5.90
C LEU A 213 20.13 -10.71 6.65
N PRO A 214 21.47 -10.79 6.52
CA PRO A 214 22.25 -11.69 7.33
C PRO A 214 22.03 -11.36 8.81
N SER A 215 21.78 -12.40 9.59
CA SER A 215 21.62 -12.35 11.07
C SER A 215 22.89 -11.89 11.73
#